data_662bfcddafee69e156c29f733ee6d73c
#
_entry.id   662bfcddafee69e156c29f733ee6d73c
#
_cell.length_a   1.000
_cell.length_b   1.000
_cell.length_c   1.000
_cell.angle_alpha   90.00
_cell.angle_beta   90.00
_cell.angle_gamma   90.00
#
_symmetry.space_group_name_H-M   'P 1'
#
loop_
_entity.id
_entity.type
_entity.pdbx_description
1 polymer ?
#
loop_
_entity_poly.entity_id
_entity_poly.type
_entity_poly.pdbx_seq_one_letter_code
_entity_poly.pdbx_strand_id
1 'polypeptide(L)'
;MHETATGAALLAAARDFRPRIIAQRDAIETSRRLPEDLARELARGGFFRIFLPAAYGGLDLTPVDGIAVFEELAKADASVAWCVWNGNTHWTAAQLSPEAAHAIHDDPDVITANSTRPSGQAHVVDGGYHLTGRWSLVSGCEFATWMVLWSVIHEDGKPRTTPSGGPEIRFMLLPASQCEIIDTWTVGGLRGTGSHDVAVHDVFVPIAYASGFFDSYVLPEPRYRIPAFCRVIPGLGAMALGIACTAIETLKEIAGAKTPVRTTQMLRDTPDAQIRVSQAEALVRSARLFLFDSLAQLWTKLLATGEVTTEARALARLAASHAVSSAVQAVDLMYVAGGATSIYVSCPLERAFRDVHTMTQHIGVHPRVMQSTGRVLFGLEPDTPLL
;
A
#
# COMPACT_ATOMS: atom_id res chain seq x y z
N MET A 1 16.35 -8.74 -13.74
CA MET A 1 15.11 -9.09 -13.04
C MET A 1 14.25 -9.89 -14.01
N HIS A 2 13.90 -11.12 -13.70
CA HIS A 2 12.97 -11.90 -14.52
C HIS A 2 11.55 -11.58 -14.06
N GLU A 3 10.86 -10.77 -14.85
CA GLU A 3 9.43 -10.51 -14.73
C GLU A 3 8.67 -11.79 -15.09
N THR A 4 7.67 -12.18 -14.31
CA THR A 4 6.81 -13.32 -14.66
C THR A 4 5.88 -12.95 -15.81
N ALA A 5 5.45 -13.94 -16.62
CA ALA A 5 4.50 -13.67 -17.71
C ALA A 5 3.20 -13.04 -17.20
N THR A 6 2.71 -13.49 -16.04
CA THR A 6 1.50 -12.94 -15.39
C THR A 6 1.75 -11.52 -14.86
N GLY A 7 2.92 -11.26 -14.26
CA GLY A 7 3.30 -9.92 -13.78
C GLY A 7 3.40 -8.93 -14.94
N ALA A 8 4.04 -9.33 -16.05
CA ALA A 8 4.12 -8.53 -17.27
C ALA A 8 2.73 -8.18 -17.84
N ALA A 9 1.81 -9.15 -17.86
CA ALA A 9 0.45 -8.94 -18.34
C ALA A 9 -0.32 -7.94 -17.47
N LEU A 10 -0.25 -8.07 -16.13
CA LEU A 10 -0.93 -7.13 -15.23
C LEU A 10 -0.32 -5.74 -15.29
N LEU A 11 1.01 -5.63 -15.44
CA LEU A 11 1.68 -4.35 -15.62
C LEU A 11 1.26 -3.67 -16.95
N ALA A 12 1.10 -4.44 -18.03
CA ALA A 12 0.55 -3.92 -19.28
C ALA A 12 -0.88 -3.43 -19.09
N ALA A 13 -1.73 -4.22 -18.42
CA ALA A 13 -3.09 -3.80 -18.09
C ALA A 13 -3.12 -2.51 -17.25
N ALA A 14 -2.21 -2.33 -16.29
CA ALA A 14 -2.10 -1.08 -15.51
C ALA A 14 -1.82 0.14 -16.40
N ARG A 15 -0.98 -0.03 -17.44
CA ARG A 15 -0.73 1.02 -18.44
C ARG A 15 -1.96 1.33 -19.28
N ASP A 16 -2.71 0.30 -19.68
CA ASP A 16 -3.94 0.44 -20.46
C ASP A 16 -5.06 1.13 -19.64
N PHE A 17 -5.10 0.91 -18.32
CA PHE A 17 -6.02 1.62 -17.42
C PHE A 17 -5.64 3.10 -17.18
N ARG A 18 -4.40 3.50 -17.41
CA ARG A 18 -3.90 4.86 -17.12
C ARG A 18 -4.77 5.98 -17.70
N PRO A 19 -5.18 5.98 -18.98
CA PRO A 19 -6.06 7.03 -19.51
C PRO A 19 -7.42 7.08 -18.82
N ARG A 20 -7.99 5.92 -18.49
CA ARG A 20 -9.27 5.78 -17.80
C ARG A 20 -9.21 6.38 -16.39
N ILE A 21 -8.15 6.10 -15.64
CA ILE A 21 -7.91 6.63 -14.30
C ILE A 21 -7.70 8.15 -14.37
N ILE A 22 -6.85 8.64 -15.28
CA ILE A 22 -6.57 10.06 -15.45
C ILE A 22 -7.84 10.85 -15.75
N ALA A 23 -8.73 10.34 -16.59
CA ALA A 23 -10.01 10.98 -16.92
C ALA A 23 -10.94 11.14 -15.71
N GLN A 24 -10.75 10.36 -14.64
CA GLN A 24 -11.58 10.40 -13.43
C GLN A 24 -10.91 11.10 -12.24
N ARG A 25 -9.67 11.59 -12.38
CA ARG A 25 -8.89 12.18 -11.27
C ARG A 25 -9.66 13.25 -10.48
N ASP A 26 -10.36 14.15 -11.17
CA ASP A 26 -11.07 15.24 -10.52
C ASP A 26 -12.33 14.74 -9.78
N ALA A 27 -13.00 13.74 -10.33
CA ALA A 27 -14.11 13.08 -9.66
C ALA A 27 -13.63 12.35 -8.40
N ILE A 28 -12.52 11.61 -8.47
CA ILE A 28 -11.87 10.92 -7.34
C ILE A 28 -11.52 11.93 -6.24
N GLU A 29 -10.86 13.03 -6.60
CA GLU A 29 -10.46 14.07 -5.65
C GLU A 29 -11.65 14.73 -4.96
N THR A 30 -12.69 15.08 -5.73
CA THR A 30 -13.87 15.81 -5.24
C THR A 30 -14.78 14.93 -4.42
N SER A 31 -15.03 13.69 -4.86
CA SER A 31 -15.89 12.74 -4.14
C SER A 31 -15.20 12.11 -2.94
N ARG A 32 -13.89 12.27 -2.81
CA ARG A 32 -13.04 11.67 -1.77
C ARG A 32 -13.07 10.14 -1.76
N ARG A 33 -13.37 9.51 -2.89
CA ARG A 33 -13.45 8.05 -3.08
C ARG A 33 -13.21 7.68 -4.54
N LEU A 34 -12.88 6.43 -4.78
CA LEU A 34 -12.92 5.90 -6.13
C LEU A 34 -14.39 5.75 -6.57
N PRO A 35 -14.73 6.11 -7.83
CA PRO A 35 -16.00 5.72 -8.42
C PRO A 35 -16.16 4.19 -8.40
N GLU A 36 -17.37 3.73 -8.10
CA GLU A 36 -17.63 2.30 -7.92
C GLU A 36 -17.40 1.49 -9.21
N ASP A 37 -17.74 2.05 -10.36
CA ASP A 37 -17.48 1.44 -11.67
C ASP A 37 -15.98 1.21 -11.88
N LEU A 38 -15.14 2.20 -11.58
CA LEU A 38 -13.68 2.05 -11.66
C LEU A 38 -13.15 0.99 -10.70
N ALA A 39 -13.64 0.97 -9.45
CA ALA A 39 -13.22 -0.02 -8.47
C ALA A 39 -13.57 -1.46 -8.93
N ARG A 40 -14.78 -1.66 -9.48
CA ARG A 40 -15.22 -2.95 -10.03
C ARG A 40 -14.44 -3.35 -11.29
N GLU A 41 -14.16 -2.40 -12.21
CA GLU A 41 -13.31 -2.66 -13.37
C GLU A 41 -11.90 -3.11 -12.94
N LEU A 42 -11.30 -2.45 -11.95
CA LEU A 42 -10.00 -2.83 -11.40
C LEU A 42 -10.05 -4.22 -10.74
N ALA A 43 -11.13 -4.55 -10.02
CA ALA A 43 -11.29 -5.88 -9.41
C ALA A 43 -11.31 -6.97 -10.48
N ARG A 44 -12.14 -6.83 -11.51
CA ARG A 44 -12.23 -7.76 -12.65
C ARG A 44 -10.94 -7.85 -13.46
N GLY A 45 -10.16 -6.75 -13.49
CA GLY A 45 -8.82 -6.72 -14.07
C GLY A 45 -7.76 -7.45 -13.22
N GLY A 46 -8.11 -7.99 -12.04
CA GLY A 46 -7.21 -8.73 -11.16
C GLY A 46 -6.35 -7.86 -10.24
N PHE A 47 -6.54 -6.54 -10.23
CA PHE A 47 -5.69 -5.62 -9.44
C PHE A 47 -5.86 -5.79 -7.93
N PHE A 48 -6.96 -6.33 -7.46
CA PHE A 48 -7.16 -6.67 -6.05
C PHE A 48 -6.75 -8.12 -5.71
N ARG A 49 -6.21 -8.89 -6.66
CA ARG A 49 -5.80 -10.30 -6.51
C ARG A 49 -4.31 -10.53 -6.70
N ILE A 50 -3.50 -9.47 -6.60
CA ILE A 50 -2.04 -9.51 -6.87
C ILE A 50 -1.34 -10.54 -5.99
N PHE A 51 -1.63 -10.54 -4.68
CA PHE A 51 -1.01 -11.43 -3.69
C PHE A 51 -1.96 -12.52 -3.16
N LEU A 52 -3.17 -12.64 -3.72
CA LEU A 52 -4.04 -13.76 -3.41
C LEU A 52 -3.40 -15.05 -3.94
N PRO A 53 -3.39 -16.13 -3.14
CA PRO A 53 -2.88 -17.42 -3.58
C PRO A 53 -3.56 -17.94 -4.85
N ALA A 54 -2.79 -18.54 -5.74
CA ALA A 54 -3.31 -19.14 -6.99
C ALA A 54 -4.36 -20.22 -6.71
N ALA A 55 -4.22 -20.95 -5.60
CA ALA A 55 -5.19 -21.95 -5.15
C ALA A 55 -6.61 -21.37 -4.94
N TYR A 56 -6.73 -20.07 -4.71
CA TYR A 56 -7.99 -19.36 -4.48
C TYR A 56 -8.29 -18.36 -5.61
N GLY A 57 -7.79 -18.59 -6.82
CA GLY A 57 -8.04 -17.77 -8.00
C GLY A 57 -7.24 -16.46 -8.03
N GLY A 58 -6.17 -16.36 -7.26
CA GLY A 58 -5.27 -15.20 -7.24
C GLY A 58 -4.22 -15.22 -8.34
N LEU A 59 -3.55 -14.08 -8.52
CA LEU A 59 -2.42 -13.95 -9.44
C LEU A 59 -1.10 -14.40 -8.79
N ASP A 60 -1.06 -14.42 -7.46
CA ASP A 60 0.07 -14.89 -6.64
C ASP A 60 1.43 -14.38 -7.13
N LEU A 61 1.49 -13.07 -7.46
CA LEU A 61 2.67 -12.45 -8.05
C LEU A 61 3.85 -12.45 -7.08
N THR A 62 5.06 -12.37 -7.65
CA THR A 62 6.25 -12.10 -6.85
C THR A 62 6.17 -10.71 -6.21
N PRO A 63 6.87 -10.46 -5.09
CA PRO A 63 6.90 -9.12 -4.50
C PRO A 63 7.36 -8.04 -5.49
N VAL A 64 8.33 -8.36 -6.37
CA VAL A 64 8.87 -7.44 -7.37
C VAL A 64 7.83 -7.09 -8.42
N ASP A 65 7.10 -8.08 -8.95
CA ASP A 65 6.05 -7.85 -9.93
C ASP A 65 4.90 -7.04 -9.34
N GLY A 66 4.49 -7.37 -8.09
CA GLY A 66 3.42 -6.66 -7.40
C GLY A 66 3.72 -5.18 -7.19
N ILE A 67 4.92 -4.83 -6.73
CA ILE A 67 5.28 -3.41 -6.52
C ILE A 67 5.42 -2.64 -7.84
N ALA A 68 5.79 -3.29 -8.93
CA ALA A 68 5.83 -2.66 -10.25
C ALA A 68 4.43 -2.22 -10.72
N VAL A 69 3.39 -3.00 -10.42
CA VAL A 69 2.00 -2.65 -10.70
C VAL A 69 1.57 -1.45 -9.86
N PHE A 70 1.90 -1.42 -8.56
CA PHE A 70 1.57 -0.27 -7.71
C PHE A 70 2.27 1.01 -8.14
N GLU A 71 3.54 0.93 -8.57
CA GLU A 71 4.27 2.06 -9.15
C GLU A 71 3.54 2.61 -10.40
N GLU A 72 3.11 1.72 -11.30
CA GLU A 72 2.45 2.13 -12.54
C GLU A 72 1.08 2.77 -12.29
N LEU A 73 0.27 2.19 -11.40
CA LEU A 73 -1.02 2.77 -11.01
C LEU A 73 -0.83 4.16 -10.38
N ALA A 74 0.21 4.35 -9.54
CA ALA A 74 0.49 5.63 -8.90
C ALA A 74 0.89 6.73 -9.89
N LYS A 75 1.45 6.40 -11.05
CA LYS A 75 1.66 7.35 -12.14
C LYS A 75 0.34 7.86 -12.71
N ALA A 76 -0.72 7.06 -12.63
CA ALA A 76 -2.04 7.48 -13.04
C ALA A 76 -2.76 8.29 -11.94
N ASP A 77 -2.88 7.73 -10.74
CA ASP A 77 -3.46 8.40 -9.56
C ASP A 77 -3.01 7.70 -8.27
N ALA A 78 -2.54 8.48 -7.30
CA ALA A 78 -2.02 7.97 -6.03
C ALA A 78 -3.09 7.30 -5.17
N SER A 79 -4.33 7.82 -5.17
CA SER A 79 -5.43 7.26 -4.38
C SER A 79 -5.90 5.92 -4.95
N VAL A 80 -5.92 5.77 -6.27
CA VAL A 80 -6.21 4.49 -6.94
C VAL A 80 -5.16 3.45 -6.57
N ALA A 81 -3.87 3.79 -6.69
CA ALA A 81 -2.79 2.89 -6.33
C ALA A 81 -2.85 2.49 -4.85
N TRP A 82 -3.15 3.44 -3.97
CA TRP A 82 -3.30 3.21 -2.53
C TRP A 82 -4.45 2.25 -2.22
N CYS A 83 -5.63 2.45 -2.83
CA CYS A 83 -6.78 1.56 -2.63
C CYS A 83 -6.47 0.15 -3.12
N VAL A 84 -5.84 0.01 -4.29
CA VAL A 84 -5.42 -1.30 -4.81
C VAL A 84 -4.40 -1.95 -3.89
N TRP A 85 -3.38 -1.21 -3.43
CA TRP A 85 -2.39 -1.70 -2.48
C TRP A 85 -3.04 -2.14 -1.15
N ASN A 86 -3.89 -1.29 -0.58
CA ASN A 86 -4.58 -1.58 0.69
C ASN A 86 -5.51 -2.79 0.57
N GLY A 87 -6.20 -2.93 -0.57
CA GLY A 87 -7.07 -4.06 -0.86
C GLY A 87 -6.33 -5.39 -1.11
N ASN A 88 -5.00 -5.38 -1.24
CA ASN A 88 -4.20 -6.60 -1.46
C ASN A 88 -3.76 -7.28 -0.15
N THR A 89 -4.63 -7.34 0.87
CA THR A 89 -4.41 -8.14 2.09
C THR A 89 -4.78 -9.62 1.93
N HIS A 90 -5.20 -10.02 0.77
CA HIS A 90 -5.67 -11.38 0.43
C HIS A 90 -4.63 -12.50 0.62
N TRP A 91 -3.36 -12.17 0.86
CA TRP A 91 -2.35 -13.15 1.28
C TRP A 91 -2.74 -13.85 2.59
N THR A 92 -3.61 -13.24 3.41
CA THR A 92 -4.16 -13.87 4.63
C THR A 92 -4.98 -15.11 4.32
N ALA A 93 -5.51 -15.25 3.10
CA ALA A 93 -6.20 -16.46 2.65
C ALA A 93 -5.34 -17.72 2.77
N ALA A 94 -4.00 -17.61 2.68
CA ALA A 94 -3.09 -18.72 2.90
C ALA A 94 -3.05 -19.23 4.36
N GLN A 95 -3.65 -18.50 5.30
CA GLN A 95 -3.77 -18.86 6.71
C GLN A 95 -5.16 -19.38 7.08
N LEU A 96 -6.16 -19.16 6.23
CA LEU A 96 -7.53 -19.64 6.45
C LEU A 96 -7.69 -21.11 6.04
N SER A 97 -8.75 -21.75 6.53
CA SER A 97 -9.14 -23.04 5.97
C SER A 97 -9.53 -22.87 4.49
N PRO A 98 -9.36 -23.90 3.65
CA PRO A 98 -9.75 -23.82 2.25
C PRO A 98 -11.21 -23.38 2.06
N GLU A 99 -12.13 -23.86 2.88
CA GLU A 99 -13.55 -23.54 2.84
C GLU A 99 -13.79 -22.04 3.11
N ALA A 100 -13.12 -21.49 4.13
CA ALA A 100 -13.24 -20.06 4.47
C ALA A 100 -12.59 -19.17 3.40
N ALA A 101 -11.44 -19.60 2.86
CA ALA A 101 -10.78 -18.88 1.78
C ALA A 101 -11.64 -18.85 0.50
N HIS A 102 -12.23 -19.97 0.09
CA HIS A 102 -13.16 -20.04 -1.05
C HIS A 102 -14.41 -19.21 -0.81
N ALA A 103 -15.01 -19.27 0.38
CA ALA A 103 -16.22 -18.48 0.70
C ALA A 103 -16.01 -16.96 0.54
N ILE A 104 -14.78 -16.47 0.73
CA ILE A 104 -14.43 -15.06 0.52
C ILE A 104 -14.04 -14.78 -0.92
N HIS A 105 -13.21 -15.65 -1.54
CA HIS A 105 -12.44 -15.31 -2.75
C HIS A 105 -12.97 -15.91 -4.06
N ASP A 106 -14.00 -16.77 -4.03
CA ASP A 106 -14.60 -17.31 -5.26
C ASP A 106 -15.36 -16.23 -6.06
N ASP A 107 -15.84 -15.17 -5.40
CA ASP A 107 -16.39 -14.00 -6.08
C ASP A 107 -15.26 -13.20 -6.76
N PRO A 108 -15.25 -13.07 -8.11
CA PRO A 108 -14.22 -12.30 -8.81
C PRO A 108 -14.25 -10.81 -8.49
N ASP A 109 -15.36 -10.29 -8.01
CA ASP A 109 -15.56 -8.87 -7.68
C ASP A 109 -15.18 -8.56 -6.21
N VAL A 110 -14.63 -9.54 -5.46
CA VAL A 110 -14.23 -9.32 -4.06
C VAL A 110 -13.16 -8.25 -3.94
N ILE A 111 -13.44 -7.27 -3.09
CA ILE A 111 -12.50 -6.22 -2.69
C ILE A 111 -12.46 -6.20 -1.17
N THR A 112 -11.26 -6.24 -0.58
CA THR A 112 -11.10 -6.05 0.86
C THR A 112 -10.67 -4.63 1.18
N ALA A 113 -11.10 -4.14 2.35
CA ALA A 113 -10.52 -2.96 2.98
C ALA A 113 -10.03 -3.32 4.37
N ASN A 114 -8.96 -2.67 4.82
CA ASN A 114 -8.38 -3.02 6.11
C ASN A 114 -7.95 -1.78 6.92
N SER A 115 -7.86 -1.97 8.24
CA SER A 115 -7.13 -1.08 9.13
C SER A 115 -6.16 -1.89 9.98
N THR A 116 -4.91 -1.43 10.01
CA THR A 116 -3.84 -2.03 10.80
C THR A 116 -3.80 -1.52 12.25
N ARG A 117 -4.82 -0.78 12.68
CA ARG A 117 -4.97 -0.34 14.07
C ARG A 117 -5.75 -1.38 14.85
N PRO A 118 -5.19 -1.96 15.93
CA PRO A 118 -5.89 -2.96 16.74
C PRO A 118 -6.88 -2.28 17.69
N SER A 119 -7.86 -1.56 17.13
CA SER A 119 -8.83 -0.75 17.89
C SER A 119 -10.07 -1.54 18.31
N GLY A 120 -10.29 -2.74 17.75
CA GLY A 120 -11.43 -3.57 18.08
C GLY A 120 -11.17 -4.48 19.26
N GLN A 121 -12.25 -4.92 19.88
CA GLN A 121 -12.30 -5.96 20.90
C GLN A 121 -13.06 -7.16 20.33
N ALA A 122 -12.41 -8.30 20.28
CA ALA A 122 -12.99 -9.56 19.85
C ALA A 122 -13.13 -10.48 21.05
N HIS A 123 -14.33 -10.58 21.60
CA HIS A 123 -14.63 -11.39 22.77
C HIS A 123 -14.83 -12.85 22.38
N VAL A 124 -14.05 -13.75 22.99
CA VAL A 124 -14.12 -15.20 22.75
C VAL A 124 -15.49 -15.71 23.16
N VAL A 125 -16.13 -16.44 22.26
CA VAL A 125 -17.38 -17.17 22.48
C VAL A 125 -17.30 -18.53 21.80
N ASP A 126 -18.29 -19.39 22.03
CA ASP A 126 -18.34 -20.70 21.37
C ASP A 126 -18.38 -20.55 19.84
N GLY A 127 -17.43 -21.20 19.16
CA GLY A 127 -17.30 -21.18 17.70
C GLY A 127 -16.71 -19.92 17.07
N GLY A 128 -16.36 -18.86 17.85
CA GLY A 128 -15.82 -17.63 17.26
C GLY A 128 -15.64 -16.47 18.23
N TYR A 129 -16.01 -15.29 17.76
CA TYR A 129 -15.82 -14.03 18.49
C TYR A 129 -17.04 -13.12 18.33
N HIS A 130 -17.40 -12.39 19.36
CA HIS A 130 -18.24 -11.19 19.26
C HIS A 130 -17.35 -9.96 19.09
N LEU A 131 -17.44 -9.30 17.94
CA LEU A 131 -16.61 -8.19 17.55
C LEU A 131 -17.30 -6.86 17.77
N THR A 132 -16.64 -5.96 18.50
CA THR A 132 -17.08 -4.57 18.67
C THR A 132 -15.87 -3.64 18.56
N GLY A 133 -16.04 -2.50 17.89
CA GLY A 133 -14.99 -1.49 17.82
C GLY A 133 -15.23 -0.43 16.76
N ARG A 134 -14.28 0.50 16.70
CA ARG A 134 -14.20 1.53 15.67
C ARG A 134 -12.75 1.63 15.18
N TRP A 135 -12.56 1.43 13.89
CA TRP A 135 -11.26 1.49 13.23
C TRP A 135 -11.19 2.72 12.33
N SER A 136 -10.14 3.50 12.47
CA SER A 136 -9.88 4.63 11.60
C SER A 136 -8.98 4.24 10.43
N LEU A 137 -8.98 5.07 9.39
CA LEU A 137 -8.11 4.96 8.23
C LEU A 137 -8.36 3.66 7.42
N VAL A 138 -9.62 3.29 7.22
CA VAL A 138 -10.02 2.11 6.43
C VAL A 138 -10.15 2.50 4.96
N SER A 139 -9.03 2.52 4.23
CA SER A 139 -9.00 2.94 2.83
C SER A 139 -9.82 2.03 1.94
N GLY A 140 -10.68 2.61 1.09
CA GLY A 140 -11.53 1.86 0.17
C GLY A 140 -12.76 1.21 0.80
N CYS A 141 -13.11 1.54 2.05
CA CYS A 141 -14.22 0.92 2.76
C CYS A 141 -15.58 1.09 2.06
N GLU A 142 -15.76 2.16 1.28
CA GLU A 142 -17.04 2.46 0.62
C GLU A 142 -17.38 1.52 -0.55
N PHE A 143 -16.38 0.86 -1.15
CA PHE A 143 -16.58 -0.08 -2.24
C PHE A 143 -16.09 -1.50 -1.92
N ALA A 144 -15.57 -1.72 -0.72
CA ALA A 144 -15.15 -3.04 -0.26
C ALA A 144 -16.36 -3.97 -0.07
N THR A 145 -16.15 -5.27 -0.32
CA THR A 145 -17.14 -6.32 -0.02
C THR A 145 -16.84 -7.01 1.29
N TRP A 146 -15.58 -7.01 1.72
CA TRP A 146 -15.11 -7.57 2.98
C TRP A 146 -14.20 -6.60 3.72
N MET A 147 -14.30 -6.60 5.05
CA MET A 147 -13.40 -5.85 5.94
C MET A 147 -12.42 -6.79 6.63
N VAL A 148 -11.16 -6.34 6.80
CA VAL A 148 -10.11 -7.03 7.53
C VAL A 148 -9.68 -6.13 8.68
N LEU A 149 -10.22 -6.36 9.86
CA LEU A 149 -10.15 -5.45 11.00
C LEU A 149 -9.30 -6.03 12.14
N TRP A 150 -8.21 -5.37 12.45
CA TRP A 150 -7.31 -5.80 13.52
C TRP A 150 -7.93 -5.57 14.88
N SER A 151 -7.98 -6.62 15.69
CA SER A 151 -8.69 -6.59 16.96
C SER A 151 -7.90 -7.30 18.05
N VAL A 152 -7.99 -6.76 19.26
CA VAL A 152 -7.44 -7.41 20.46
C VAL A 152 -8.40 -8.49 20.90
N ILE A 153 -7.88 -9.69 21.16
CA ILE A 153 -8.67 -10.80 21.68
C ILE A 153 -8.92 -10.59 23.18
N HIS A 154 -10.19 -10.72 23.59
CA HIS A 154 -10.61 -10.69 24.99
C HIS A 154 -11.21 -12.02 25.40
N GLU A 155 -10.77 -12.53 26.53
CA GLU A 155 -11.27 -13.76 27.16
C GLU A 155 -11.55 -13.46 28.64
N ASP A 156 -12.68 -13.87 29.15
CA ASP A 156 -13.13 -13.57 30.53
C ASP A 156 -13.05 -12.08 30.90
N GLY A 157 -13.38 -11.20 29.94
CA GLY A 157 -13.40 -9.75 30.12
C GLY A 157 -12.03 -9.06 30.13
N LYS A 158 -10.92 -9.78 29.83
CA LYS A 158 -9.56 -9.25 29.81
C LYS A 158 -8.88 -9.48 28.46
N PRO A 159 -7.95 -8.60 28.04
CA PRO A 159 -7.10 -8.86 26.89
C PRO A 159 -6.31 -10.16 27.06
N ARG A 160 -6.39 -11.05 26.08
CA ARG A 160 -5.55 -12.26 26.03
C ARG A 160 -4.13 -11.84 25.63
N THR A 161 -3.14 -12.39 26.30
CA THR A 161 -1.73 -12.06 26.07
C THR A 161 -1.02 -13.14 25.29
N THR A 162 -0.09 -12.74 24.44
CA THR A 162 0.84 -13.65 23.76
C THR A 162 1.91 -14.16 24.72
N PRO A 163 2.64 -15.24 24.39
CA PRO A 163 3.79 -15.69 25.18
C PRO A 163 4.87 -14.63 25.41
N SER A 164 4.97 -13.62 24.52
CA SER A 164 5.89 -12.48 24.65
C SER A 164 5.34 -11.35 25.55
N GLY A 165 4.15 -11.50 26.13
CA GLY A 165 3.54 -10.56 27.09
C GLY A 165 2.74 -9.42 26.48
N GLY A 166 2.69 -9.29 25.16
CA GLY A 166 1.84 -8.31 24.46
C GLY A 166 0.40 -8.80 24.27
N PRO A 167 -0.55 -7.92 23.92
CA PRO A 167 -1.92 -8.35 23.61
C PRO A 167 -1.94 -9.25 22.37
N GLU A 168 -2.78 -10.28 22.37
CA GLU A 168 -3.04 -11.07 21.17
C GLU A 168 -3.91 -10.26 20.21
N ILE A 169 -3.40 -10.06 18.99
CA ILE A 169 -4.08 -9.32 17.92
C ILE A 169 -4.38 -10.29 16.79
N ARG A 170 -5.64 -10.27 16.31
CA ARG A 170 -6.07 -11.03 15.15
C ARG A 170 -6.73 -10.14 14.11
N PHE A 171 -6.70 -10.58 12.87
CA PHE A 171 -7.47 -10.04 11.77
C PHE A 171 -8.85 -10.68 11.80
N MET A 172 -9.89 -9.87 11.96
CA MET A 172 -11.27 -10.30 11.85
C MET A 172 -11.76 -9.99 10.44
N LEU A 173 -12.12 -11.05 9.70
CA LEU A 173 -12.65 -10.93 8.35
C LEU A 173 -14.17 -11.05 8.42
N LEU A 174 -14.89 -10.03 7.93
CA LEU A 174 -16.34 -9.99 7.94
C LEU A 174 -16.89 -9.25 6.72
N PRO A 175 -18.12 -9.57 6.25
CA PRO A 175 -18.76 -8.84 5.17
C PRO A 175 -18.89 -7.35 5.49
N ALA A 176 -18.57 -6.48 4.51
CA ALA A 176 -18.66 -5.04 4.67
C ALA A 176 -20.09 -4.56 5.02
N SER A 177 -21.12 -5.33 4.62
CA SER A 177 -22.52 -5.05 4.95
C SER A 177 -22.86 -5.14 6.44
N GLN A 178 -21.96 -5.72 7.25
CA GLN A 178 -22.11 -5.80 8.71
C GLN A 178 -21.39 -4.66 9.44
N CYS A 179 -20.86 -3.71 8.69
CA CYS A 179 -20.08 -2.58 9.20
C CYS A 179 -20.78 -1.26 8.92
N GLU A 180 -20.63 -0.31 9.83
CA GLU A 180 -21.05 1.08 9.65
C GLU A 180 -19.85 1.90 9.16
N ILE A 181 -20.01 2.64 8.05
CA ILE A 181 -19.01 3.59 7.56
C ILE A 181 -19.34 4.97 8.11
N ILE A 182 -18.37 5.60 8.78
CA ILE A 182 -18.51 6.93 9.38
C ILE A 182 -17.65 7.91 8.59
N ASP A 183 -18.26 8.88 7.91
CA ASP A 183 -17.57 9.87 7.09
C ASP A 183 -16.66 10.76 7.94
N THR A 184 -15.35 10.45 7.92
CA THR A 184 -14.31 11.18 8.68
C THR A 184 -13.16 11.64 7.80
N TRP A 185 -13.09 11.18 6.52
CA TRP A 185 -11.92 11.39 5.68
C TRP A 185 -11.89 12.79 5.06
N THR A 186 -11.52 13.80 5.87
CA THR A 186 -11.34 15.19 5.43
C THR A 186 -9.88 15.57 5.57
N VAL A 187 -9.09 15.45 4.49
CA VAL A 187 -7.63 15.49 4.50
C VAL A 187 -7.07 16.31 3.34
N GLY A 188 -5.76 16.63 3.44
CA GLY A 188 -5.04 17.41 2.43
C GLY A 188 -4.63 16.59 1.21
N GLY A 189 -4.18 15.35 1.35
CA GLY A 189 -3.73 14.48 0.24
C GLY A 189 -4.29 13.07 0.35
N LEU A 190 -4.13 12.26 -0.71
CA LEU A 190 -4.75 10.93 -0.86
C LEU A 190 -6.27 10.98 -0.62
N ARG A 191 -6.92 12.06 -1.01
CA ARG A 191 -8.34 12.31 -0.72
C ARG A 191 -9.23 11.21 -1.28
N GLY A 192 -8.93 10.75 -2.50
CA GLY A 192 -9.71 9.72 -3.18
C GLY A 192 -9.66 8.32 -2.56
N THR A 193 -8.89 8.12 -1.48
CA THR A 193 -8.83 6.81 -0.82
C THR A 193 -10.06 6.50 0.03
N GLY A 194 -10.88 7.50 0.38
CA GLY A 194 -12.05 7.30 1.23
C GLY A 194 -11.71 6.56 2.53
N SER A 195 -10.59 6.97 3.18
CA SER A 195 -10.08 6.25 4.36
C SER A 195 -10.88 6.63 5.61
N HIS A 196 -12.19 6.40 5.55
CA HIS A 196 -13.13 6.69 6.61
C HIS A 196 -12.92 5.80 7.84
N ASP A 197 -13.64 6.12 8.91
CA ASP A 197 -13.76 5.21 10.04
C ASP A 197 -14.82 4.14 9.74
N VAL A 198 -14.58 2.94 10.28
CA VAL A 198 -15.54 1.82 10.21
C VAL A 198 -15.85 1.37 11.63
N ALA A 199 -17.14 1.24 11.96
CA ALA A 199 -17.59 0.70 13.24
C ALA A 199 -18.28 -0.65 13.07
N VAL A 200 -18.14 -1.49 14.08
CA VAL A 200 -18.82 -2.80 14.19
C VAL A 200 -19.42 -2.88 15.59
N HIS A 201 -20.67 -3.33 15.66
CA HIS A 201 -21.46 -3.36 16.87
C HIS A 201 -21.94 -4.80 17.16
N ASP A 202 -21.18 -5.51 18.00
CA ASP A 202 -21.50 -6.85 18.51
C ASP A 202 -21.79 -7.88 17.39
N VAL A 203 -20.93 -7.96 16.38
CA VAL A 203 -21.08 -8.89 15.26
C VAL A 203 -20.36 -10.20 15.57
N PHE A 204 -21.04 -11.34 15.37
CA PHE A 204 -20.40 -12.66 15.47
C PHE A 204 -19.50 -12.91 14.26
N VAL A 205 -18.22 -13.18 14.53
CA VAL A 205 -17.21 -13.59 13.54
C VAL A 205 -16.81 -15.04 13.84
N PRO A 206 -17.12 -15.99 12.96
CA PRO A 206 -16.69 -17.39 13.11
C PRO A 206 -15.17 -17.48 13.20
N ILE A 207 -14.65 -18.42 13.99
CA ILE A 207 -13.21 -18.64 14.16
C ILE A 207 -12.48 -18.90 12.83
N ALA A 208 -13.16 -19.48 11.85
CA ALA A 208 -12.65 -19.72 10.49
C ALA A 208 -12.32 -18.44 9.72
N TYR A 209 -12.88 -17.31 10.11
CA TYR A 209 -12.64 -15.98 9.51
C TYR A 209 -11.72 -15.10 10.38
N ALA A 210 -10.93 -15.71 11.25
CA ALA A 210 -9.93 -15.04 12.06
C ALA A 210 -8.53 -15.59 11.77
N SER A 211 -7.56 -14.70 11.50
CA SER A 211 -6.14 -15.08 11.33
C SER A 211 -5.24 -14.12 12.09
N GLY A 212 -3.97 -14.45 12.24
CA GLY A 212 -3.00 -13.62 12.97
C GLY A 212 -1.63 -13.60 12.30
N PHE A 213 -0.80 -12.61 12.64
CA PHE A 213 0.54 -12.45 12.05
C PHE A 213 1.44 -13.67 12.19
N PHE A 214 1.26 -14.45 13.23
CA PHE A 214 2.11 -15.59 13.58
C PHE A 214 1.42 -16.94 13.38
N ASP A 215 0.21 -16.91 12.78
CA ASP A 215 -0.50 -18.14 12.46
C ASP A 215 0.22 -18.92 11.35
N SER A 216 0.17 -20.24 11.43
CA SER A 216 0.72 -21.10 10.41
C SER A 216 -0.02 -20.95 9.09
N TYR A 217 0.72 -21.04 7.99
CA TYR A 217 0.12 -21.08 6.68
C TYR A 217 -0.39 -22.48 6.36
N VAL A 218 -1.58 -22.56 5.81
CA VAL A 218 -2.17 -23.83 5.31
C VAL A 218 -1.51 -24.22 3.99
N LEU A 219 -1.14 -23.23 3.18
CA LEU A 219 -0.45 -23.45 1.91
C LEU A 219 1.07 -23.57 2.14
N PRO A 220 1.72 -24.57 1.51
CA PRO A 220 3.12 -24.93 1.84
C PRO A 220 4.18 -24.08 1.12
N GLU A 221 3.82 -23.28 0.11
CA GLU A 221 4.79 -22.58 -0.73
C GLU A 221 5.66 -21.61 0.06
N PRO A 222 6.97 -21.56 -0.22
CA PRO A 222 7.91 -20.70 0.51
C PRO A 222 7.53 -19.21 0.53
N ARG A 223 6.84 -18.74 -0.51
CA ARG A 223 6.40 -17.34 -0.65
C ARG A 223 5.55 -16.83 0.53
N TYR A 224 4.78 -17.72 1.18
CA TYR A 224 3.97 -17.34 2.34
C TYR A 224 4.81 -17.11 3.61
N ARG A 225 6.09 -17.50 3.61
CA ARG A 225 7.03 -17.23 4.71
C ARG A 225 7.59 -15.81 4.70
N ILE A 226 7.30 -15.00 3.67
CA ILE A 226 7.67 -13.58 3.67
C ILE A 226 6.84 -12.88 4.76
N PRO A 227 7.47 -12.24 5.77
CA PRO A 227 6.74 -11.49 6.77
C PRO A 227 5.83 -10.43 6.15
N ALA A 228 4.65 -10.23 6.73
CA ALA A 228 3.61 -9.36 6.19
C ALA A 228 4.14 -7.95 5.82
N PHE A 229 4.91 -7.32 6.71
CA PHE A 229 5.46 -5.99 6.45
C PHE A 229 6.51 -5.95 5.35
N CYS A 230 7.25 -7.02 5.12
CA CYS A 230 8.17 -7.13 3.98
C CYS A 230 7.43 -7.41 2.66
N ARG A 231 6.19 -7.88 2.74
CA ARG A 231 5.34 -8.12 1.57
C ARG A 231 4.60 -6.86 1.14
N VAL A 232 4.02 -6.11 2.08
CA VAL A 232 3.12 -5.00 1.76
C VAL A 232 3.81 -3.63 1.76
N ILE A 233 4.73 -3.35 2.69
CA ILE A 233 5.32 -2.01 2.85
C ILE A 233 6.16 -1.56 1.64
N PRO A 234 6.90 -2.41 0.92
CA PRO A 234 7.59 -2.01 -0.30
C PRO A 234 6.70 -1.36 -1.37
N GLY A 235 5.40 -1.71 -1.37
CA GLY A 235 4.40 -1.06 -2.22
C GLY A 235 4.27 0.45 -1.98
N LEU A 236 4.40 0.91 -0.73
CA LEU A 236 4.41 2.35 -0.41
C LEU A 236 5.59 3.06 -1.10
N GLY A 237 6.78 2.46 -1.05
CA GLY A 237 7.95 2.99 -1.74
C GLY A 237 7.74 3.08 -3.25
N ALA A 238 7.19 2.03 -3.85
CA ALA A 238 6.91 1.99 -5.29
C ALA A 238 5.86 3.04 -5.71
N MET A 239 4.78 3.18 -4.95
CA MET A 239 3.75 4.22 -5.20
C MET A 239 4.35 5.63 -5.11
N ALA A 240 5.15 5.91 -4.08
CA ALA A 240 5.80 7.21 -3.94
C ALA A 240 6.71 7.53 -5.13
N LEU A 241 7.46 6.55 -5.62
CA LEU A 241 8.28 6.70 -6.83
C LEU A 241 7.42 6.96 -8.07
N GLY A 242 6.26 6.30 -8.20
CA GLY A 242 5.30 6.57 -9.27
C GLY A 242 4.80 8.02 -9.27
N ILE A 243 4.46 8.57 -8.09
CA ILE A 243 4.08 9.98 -7.92
C ILE A 243 5.23 10.90 -8.36
N ALA A 244 6.46 10.61 -7.91
CA ALA A 244 7.63 11.42 -8.25
C ALA A 244 7.96 11.38 -9.75
N CYS A 245 7.81 10.23 -10.40
CA CYS A 245 7.95 10.13 -11.86
C CYS A 245 6.97 11.07 -12.58
N THR A 246 5.69 11.05 -12.20
CA THR A 246 4.67 11.93 -12.78
C THR A 246 4.97 13.41 -12.51
N ALA A 247 5.46 13.74 -11.31
CA ALA A 247 5.86 15.12 -11.01
C ALA A 247 7.01 15.62 -11.91
N ILE A 248 8.01 14.76 -12.17
CA ILE A 248 9.10 15.09 -13.10
C ILE A 248 8.59 15.29 -14.53
N GLU A 249 7.72 14.39 -15.02
CA GLU A 249 7.10 14.52 -16.35
C GLU A 249 6.27 15.82 -16.47
N THR A 250 5.44 16.09 -15.46
CA THR A 250 4.62 17.32 -15.40
C THR A 250 5.49 18.58 -15.42
N LEU A 251 6.60 18.61 -14.66
CA LEU A 251 7.48 19.77 -14.71
C LEU A 251 8.12 19.94 -16.09
N LYS A 252 8.56 18.85 -16.75
CA LYS A 252 9.10 18.92 -18.11
C LYS A 252 8.10 19.53 -19.10
N GLU A 253 6.83 19.17 -19.00
CA GLU A 253 5.74 19.74 -19.80
C GLU A 253 5.56 21.24 -19.51
N ILE A 254 5.43 21.62 -18.23
CA ILE A 254 5.31 23.02 -17.81
C ILE A 254 6.52 23.83 -18.29
N ALA A 255 7.72 23.31 -18.13
CA ALA A 255 8.96 23.98 -18.47
C ALA A 255 9.12 24.19 -19.98
N GLY A 256 8.53 23.32 -20.79
CA GLY A 256 8.48 23.46 -22.26
C GLY A 256 7.53 24.54 -22.79
N ALA A 257 6.59 25.00 -21.95
CA ALA A 257 5.56 25.97 -22.32
C ALA A 257 5.62 27.31 -21.55
N LYS A 258 6.39 27.35 -20.44
CA LYS A 258 6.42 28.50 -19.51
C LYS A 258 7.67 29.35 -19.69
N THR A 259 7.48 30.68 -19.81
CA THR A 259 8.55 31.66 -19.61
C THR A 259 8.35 32.35 -18.27
N PRO A 260 9.29 32.21 -17.31
CA PRO A 260 9.18 32.82 -15.99
C PRO A 260 9.15 34.36 -16.07
N VAL A 261 8.52 34.98 -15.05
CA VAL A 261 8.46 36.46 -14.96
C VAL A 261 9.87 37.07 -14.91
N ARG A 262 10.08 38.20 -15.58
CA ARG A 262 11.36 38.91 -15.64
C ARG A 262 12.49 38.17 -16.37
N THR A 263 12.17 37.20 -17.23
CA THR A 263 13.11 36.53 -18.12
C THR A 263 12.52 36.38 -19.53
N THR A 264 13.40 36.21 -20.51
CA THR A 264 13.01 35.91 -21.91
C THR A 264 13.25 34.45 -22.26
N GLN A 265 13.85 33.69 -21.34
CA GLN A 265 14.14 32.26 -21.51
C GLN A 265 12.96 31.41 -21.04
N MET A 266 12.73 30.29 -21.72
CA MET A 266 11.79 29.29 -21.24
C MET A 266 12.32 28.65 -19.94
N LEU A 267 11.44 28.19 -19.09
CA LEU A 267 11.83 27.57 -17.82
C LEU A 267 12.80 26.40 -18.03
N ARG A 268 12.59 25.57 -19.07
CA ARG A 268 13.48 24.45 -19.43
C ARG A 268 14.92 24.86 -19.75
N ASP A 269 15.14 26.13 -20.17
CA ASP A 269 16.45 26.65 -20.59
C ASP A 269 17.19 27.28 -19.40
N THR A 270 16.56 27.34 -18.21
CA THR A 270 17.17 27.91 -17.02
C THR A 270 18.03 26.86 -16.28
N PRO A 271 19.26 27.24 -15.83
CA PRO A 271 20.12 26.33 -15.07
C PRO A 271 19.48 25.74 -13.82
N ASP A 272 18.66 26.52 -13.08
CA ASP A 272 17.99 26.07 -11.87
C ASP A 272 17.03 24.91 -12.15
N ALA A 273 16.17 25.03 -13.17
CA ALA A 273 15.25 23.97 -13.55
C ALA A 273 15.99 22.70 -14.02
N GLN A 274 17.07 22.87 -14.80
CA GLN A 274 17.90 21.76 -15.28
C GLN A 274 18.58 20.99 -14.12
N ILE A 275 19.13 21.73 -13.14
CA ILE A 275 19.74 21.15 -11.94
C ILE A 275 18.69 20.36 -11.12
N ARG A 276 17.52 20.95 -10.86
CA ARG A 276 16.45 20.31 -10.07
C ARG A 276 15.92 19.05 -10.71
N VAL A 277 15.68 19.06 -12.01
CA VAL A 277 15.25 17.88 -12.76
C VAL A 277 16.31 16.78 -12.67
N SER A 278 17.59 17.12 -12.83
CA SER A 278 18.70 16.15 -12.74
C SER A 278 18.80 15.54 -11.34
N GLN A 279 18.65 16.36 -10.30
CA GLN A 279 18.61 15.88 -8.90
C GLN A 279 17.43 14.95 -8.64
N ALA A 280 16.22 15.33 -9.08
CA ALA A 280 15.03 14.51 -8.91
C ALA A 280 15.14 13.16 -9.63
N GLU A 281 15.64 13.14 -10.88
CA GLU A 281 15.90 11.92 -11.63
C GLU A 281 16.90 11.00 -10.90
N ALA A 282 17.98 11.57 -10.34
CA ALA A 282 18.97 10.81 -9.59
C ALA A 282 18.36 10.17 -8.32
N LEU A 283 17.56 10.94 -7.56
CA LEU A 283 16.87 10.46 -6.36
C LEU A 283 15.92 9.31 -6.71
N VAL A 284 15.07 9.48 -7.71
CA VAL A 284 14.06 8.47 -8.09
C VAL A 284 14.73 7.21 -8.61
N ARG A 285 15.71 7.33 -9.52
CA ARG A 285 16.38 6.16 -10.13
C ARG A 285 17.18 5.35 -9.12
N SER A 286 17.95 6.00 -8.25
CA SER A 286 18.74 5.29 -7.23
C SER A 286 17.85 4.60 -6.20
N ALA A 287 16.80 5.29 -5.71
CA ALA A 287 15.87 4.71 -4.76
C ALA A 287 15.08 3.54 -5.38
N ARG A 288 14.67 3.65 -6.64
CA ARG A 288 14.00 2.57 -7.36
C ARG A 288 14.89 1.33 -7.50
N LEU A 289 16.14 1.51 -7.92
CA LEU A 289 17.10 0.40 -8.01
C LEU A 289 17.28 -0.29 -6.66
N PHE A 290 17.46 0.46 -5.59
CA PHE A 290 17.63 -0.09 -4.25
C PHE A 290 16.38 -0.87 -3.79
N LEU A 291 15.16 -0.32 -4.01
CA LEU A 291 13.92 -0.97 -3.63
C LEU A 291 13.72 -2.30 -4.36
N PHE A 292 13.83 -2.29 -5.69
CA PHE A 292 13.59 -3.47 -6.52
C PHE A 292 14.66 -4.54 -6.32
N ASP A 293 15.93 -4.14 -6.20
CA ASP A 293 17.04 -5.05 -5.95
C ASP A 293 16.93 -5.73 -4.58
N SER A 294 16.62 -4.98 -3.52
CA SER A 294 16.44 -5.53 -2.16
C SER A 294 15.35 -6.59 -2.12
N LEU A 295 14.22 -6.37 -2.83
CA LEU A 295 13.16 -7.36 -2.92
C LEU A 295 13.52 -8.56 -3.79
N ALA A 296 14.23 -8.36 -4.90
CA ALA A 296 14.70 -9.44 -5.75
C ALA A 296 15.68 -10.35 -5.01
N GLN A 297 16.60 -9.77 -4.22
CA GLN A 297 17.51 -10.53 -3.39
C GLN A 297 16.80 -11.31 -2.29
N LEU A 298 15.83 -10.67 -1.58
CA LEU A 298 15.00 -11.33 -0.58
C LEU A 298 14.27 -12.53 -1.19
N TRP A 299 13.63 -12.33 -2.35
CA TRP A 299 12.88 -13.37 -3.05
C TRP A 299 13.78 -14.53 -3.50
N THR A 300 14.92 -14.23 -4.13
CA THR A 300 15.88 -15.23 -4.58
C THR A 300 16.41 -16.06 -3.42
N LYS A 301 16.74 -15.40 -2.29
CA LYS A 301 17.24 -16.08 -1.09
C LYS A 301 16.18 -16.97 -0.48
N LEU A 302 14.93 -16.48 -0.38
CA LEU A 302 13.82 -17.29 0.11
C LEU A 302 13.62 -18.56 -0.70
N LEU A 303 13.64 -18.47 -2.04
CA LEU A 303 13.48 -19.65 -2.90
C LEU A 303 14.65 -20.64 -2.77
N ALA A 304 15.84 -20.15 -2.53
CA ALA A 304 17.04 -20.99 -2.38
C ALA A 304 17.13 -21.68 -1.02
N THR A 305 16.71 -21.02 0.07
CA THR A 305 16.93 -21.48 1.44
C THR A 305 15.65 -21.82 2.20
N GLY A 306 14.49 -21.38 1.70
CA GLY A 306 13.21 -21.46 2.41
C GLY A 306 13.07 -20.44 3.56
N GLU A 307 14.02 -19.50 3.72
CA GLU A 307 14.08 -18.58 4.85
C GLU A 307 14.25 -17.12 4.43
N VAL A 308 13.69 -16.22 5.22
CA VAL A 308 13.90 -14.76 5.11
C VAL A 308 14.71 -14.29 6.31
N THR A 309 15.98 -13.95 6.08
CA THR A 309 16.87 -13.49 7.16
C THR A 309 16.47 -12.13 7.70
N THR A 310 16.85 -11.84 8.96
CA THR A 310 16.62 -10.53 9.59
C THR A 310 17.24 -9.39 8.81
N GLU A 311 18.44 -9.59 8.25
CA GLU A 311 19.12 -8.61 7.38
C GLU A 311 18.32 -8.34 6.09
N ALA A 312 17.84 -9.37 5.40
CA ALA A 312 17.03 -9.20 4.19
C ALA A 312 15.72 -8.43 4.49
N ARG A 313 15.08 -8.72 5.64
CA ARG A 313 13.92 -7.96 6.12
C ARG A 313 14.27 -6.49 6.36
N ALA A 314 15.37 -6.24 7.08
CA ALA A 314 15.84 -4.90 7.40
C ALA A 314 16.13 -4.08 6.12
N LEU A 315 16.81 -4.67 5.13
CA LEU A 315 17.12 -4.01 3.86
C LEU A 315 15.87 -3.70 3.04
N ALA A 316 14.91 -4.63 2.93
CA ALA A 316 13.64 -4.39 2.23
C ALA A 316 12.84 -3.24 2.87
N ARG A 317 12.80 -3.17 4.21
CA ARG A 317 12.14 -2.10 4.96
C ARG A 317 12.87 -0.75 4.82
N LEU A 318 14.20 -0.75 4.88
CA LEU A 318 15.02 0.43 4.64
C LEU A 318 14.81 0.98 3.24
N ALA A 319 14.86 0.12 2.23
CA ALA A 319 14.68 0.50 0.84
C ALA A 319 13.30 1.14 0.59
N ALA A 320 12.22 0.61 1.20
CA ALA A 320 10.89 1.20 1.12
C ALA A 320 10.85 2.61 1.75
N SER A 321 11.40 2.78 2.95
CA SER A 321 11.44 4.08 3.63
C SER A 321 12.31 5.09 2.88
N HIS A 322 13.44 4.65 2.33
CA HIS A 322 14.32 5.47 1.49
C HIS A 322 13.61 5.90 0.20
N ALA A 323 12.85 5.02 -0.44
CA ALA A 323 12.10 5.33 -1.65
C ALA A 323 11.05 6.43 -1.40
N VAL A 324 10.30 6.35 -0.30
CA VAL A 324 9.34 7.40 0.08
C VAL A 324 10.06 8.72 0.33
N SER A 325 11.16 8.73 1.11
CA SER A 325 11.91 9.95 1.40
C SER A 325 12.52 10.58 0.15
N SER A 326 13.05 9.78 -0.77
CA SER A 326 13.59 10.25 -2.06
C SER A 326 12.52 10.81 -2.97
N ALA A 327 11.34 10.18 -2.98
CA ALA A 327 10.19 10.65 -3.76
C ALA A 327 9.68 12.00 -3.25
N VAL A 328 9.59 12.20 -1.93
CA VAL A 328 9.24 13.49 -1.33
C VAL A 328 10.20 14.58 -1.81
N GLN A 329 11.52 14.35 -1.68
CA GLN A 329 12.52 15.32 -2.11
C GLN A 329 12.42 15.62 -3.62
N ALA A 330 12.18 14.60 -4.45
CA ALA A 330 12.03 14.79 -5.88
C ALA A 330 10.79 15.63 -6.22
N VAL A 331 9.65 15.35 -5.56
CA VAL A 331 8.40 16.12 -5.75
C VAL A 331 8.58 17.56 -5.29
N ASP A 332 9.23 17.79 -4.14
CA ASP A 332 9.50 19.14 -3.63
C ASP A 332 10.35 19.96 -4.62
N LEU A 333 11.39 19.35 -5.20
CA LEU A 333 12.20 19.98 -6.26
C LEU A 333 11.35 20.38 -7.46
N MET A 334 10.43 19.52 -7.91
CA MET A 334 9.55 19.79 -9.04
C MET A 334 8.50 20.87 -8.71
N TYR A 335 7.91 20.80 -7.52
CA TYR A 335 6.95 21.78 -7.05
C TYR A 335 7.55 23.18 -6.97
N VAL A 336 8.75 23.32 -6.42
CA VAL A 336 9.50 24.60 -6.33
C VAL A 336 9.88 25.11 -7.72
N ALA A 337 10.36 24.23 -8.61
CA ALA A 337 10.73 24.61 -9.98
C ALA A 337 9.53 25.10 -10.81
N GLY A 338 8.35 24.50 -10.61
CA GLY A 338 7.10 24.93 -11.24
C GLY A 338 6.63 26.33 -10.80
N GLY A 339 7.11 26.83 -9.63
CA GLY A 339 6.81 28.15 -9.09
C GLY A 339 5.31 28.34 -8.87
N ALA A 340 4.79 29.56 -9.10
CA ALA A 340 3.37 29.88 -8.87
C ALA A 340 2.39 29.00 -9.66
N THR A 341 2.81 28.33 -10.71
CA THR A 341 1.96 27.37 -11.44
C THR A 341 1.63 26.16 -10.58
N SER A 342 2.55 25.73 -9.71
CA SER A 342 2.40 24.54 -8.88
C SER A 342 1.35 24.67 -7.77
N ILE A 343 0.94 25.88 -7.40
CA ILE A 343 -0.03 26.10 -6.30
C ILE A 343 -1.50 25.94 -6.74
N TYR A 344 -1.78 25.90 -8.05
CA TYR A 344 -3.14 25.75 -8.53
C TYR A 344 -3.60 24.29 -8.43
N VAL A 345 -4.81 24.07 -7.92
CA VAL A 345 -5.41 22.72 -7.83
C VAL A 345 -5.56 22.02 -9.18
N SER A 346 -5.56 22.78 -10.28
CA SER A 346 -5.54 22.22 -11.64
C SER A 346 -4.17 21.74 -12.09
N CYS A 347 -3.09 22.06 -11.34
CA CYS A 347 -1.74 21.61 -11.64
C CYS A 347 -1.47 20.25 -10.98
N PRO A 348 -1.06 19.22 -11.75
CA PRO A 348 -0.76 17.91 -11.15
C PRO A 348 0.35 17.94 -10.10
N LEU A 349 1.27 18.94 -10.12
CA LEU A 349 2.32 19.08 -9.09
C LEU A 349 1.73 19.41 -7.72
N GLU A 350 0.62 20.15 -7.65
CA GLU A 350 -0.08 20.46 -6.40
C GLU A 350 -0.57 19.19 -5.73
N ARG A 351 -1.25 18.33 -6.49
CA ARG A 351 -1.75 17.05 -5.99
C ARG A 351 -0.61 16.10 -5.62
N ALA A 352 0.41 15.96 -6.47
CA ALA A 352 1.58 15.14 -6.20
C ALA A 352 2.27 15.54 -4.88
N PHE A 353 2.39 16.85 -4.62
CA PHE A 353 2.94 17.37 -3.38
C PHE A 353 2.12 16.91 -2.16
N ARG A 354 0.79 17.12 -2.16
CA ARG A 354 -0.07 16.72 -1.05
C ARG A 354 -0.08 15.21 -0.81
N ASP A 355 -0.16 14.44 -1.89
CA ASP A 355 -0.28 12.99 -1.81
C ASP A 355 1.00 12.35 -1.27
N VAL A 356 2.19 12.74 -1.78
CA VAL A 356 3.45 12.16 -1.33
C VAL A 356 3.75 12.51 0.14
N HIS A 357 3.42 13.73 0.57
CA HIS A 357 3.57 14.13 1.97
C HIS A 357 2.58 13.38 2.88
N THR A 358 1.35 13.13 2.44
CA THR A 358 0.40 12.31 3.20
C THR A 358 0.91 10.88 3.39
N MET A 359 1.55 10.28 2.38
CA MET A 359 2.13 8.94 2.46
C MET A 359 3.20 8.83 3.56
N THR A 360 3.96 9.88 3.85
CA THR A 360 5.00 9.87 4.90
C THR A 360 4.46 9.60 6.29
N GLN A 361 3.16 9.80 6.51
CA GLN A 361 2.52 9.61 7.80
C GLN A 361 2.15 8.14 8.08
N HIS A 362 2.35 7.24 7.11
CA HIS A 362 2.09 5.83 7.31
C HIS A 362 3.16 5.18 8.21
N ILE A 363 2.71 4.42 9.22
CA ILE A 363 3.59 3.78 10.22
C ILE A 363 4.67 2.90 9.58
N GLY A 364 4.39 2.30 8.42
CA GLY A 364 5.31 1.42 7.70
C GLY A 364 6.58 2.07 7.18
N VAL A 365 6.57 3.41 7.02
CA VAL A 365 7.72 4.20 6.54
C VAL A 365 8.17 5.25 7.56
N HIS A 366 7.69 5.15 8.80
CA HIS A 366 8.07 6.04 9.88
C HIS A 366 9.59 5.96 10.17
N PRO A 367 10.26 7.06 10.58
CA PRO A 367 11.72 7.08 10.86
C PRO A 367 12.22 6.01 11.84
N ARG A 368 11.37 5.47 12.71
CA ARG A 368 11.71 4.33 13.58
C ARG A 368 12.17 3.08 12.80
N VAL A 369 11.72 2.92 11.56
CA VAL A 369 12.19 1.81 10.70
C VAL A 369 13.70 1.91 10.46
N MET A 370 14.22 3.11 10.25
CA MET A 370 15.65 3.33 10.09
C MET A 370 16.44 2.99 11.35
N GLN A 371 15.90 3.29 12.55
CA GLN A 371 16.51 2.90 13.82
C GLN A 371 16.59 1.36 13.93
N SER A 372 15.47 0.65 13.71
CA SER A 372 15.43 -0.82 13.79
C SER A 372 16.39 -1.45 12.77
N THR A 373 16.46 -0.92 11.55
CA THR A 373 17.39 -1.36 10.52
C THR A 373 18.86 -1.10 10.95
N GLY A 374 19.13 0.10 11.48
CA GLY A 374 20.48 0.45 11.97
C GLY A 374 20.97 -0.51 13.06
N ARG A 375 20.08 -0.95 13.97
CA ARG A 375 20.42 -1.98 14.96
C ARG A 375 20.87 -3.27 14.29
N VAL A 376 20.12 -3.75 13.28
CA VAL A 376 20.47 -4.98 12.55
C VAL A 376 21.81 -4.83 11.83
N LEU A 377 22.09 -3.68 11.22
CA LEU A 377 23.35 -3.40 10.56
C LEU A 377 24.55 -3.34 11.53
N PHE A 378 24.32 -3.05 12.80
CA PHE A 378 25.30 -3.17 13.89
C PHE A 378 25.40 -4.60 14.49
N GLY A 379 24.64 -5.58 13.94
CA GLY A 379 24.63 -6.94 14.47
C GLY A 379 23.80 -7.09 15.75
N LEU A 380 22.91 -6.14 16.06
CA LEU A 380 22.00 -6.19 17.20
C LEU A 380 20.64 -6.75 16.78
N GLU A 381 19.91 -7.34 17.73
CA GLU A 381 18.54 -7.75 17.50
C GLU A 381 17.65 -6.52 17.21
N PRO A 382 16.66 -6.66 16.30
CA PRO A 382 15.69 -5.60 16.06
C PRO A 382 14.88 -5.31 17.34
N ASP A 383 14.47 -4.04 17.51
CA ASP A 383 13.65 -3.60 18.64
C ASP A 383 12.14 -3.77 18.41
N THR A 384 11.78 -4.43 17.32
CA THR A 384 10.40 -4.75 16.95
C THR A 384 10.31 -6.09 16.22
N PRO A 385 9.30 -6.92 16.53
CA PRO A 385 9.05 -8.16 15.79
C PRO A 385 8.49 -7.89 14.36
N LEU A 386 8.13 -6.66 14.06
CA LEU A 386 7.50 -6.26 12.81
C LEU A 386 8.51 -5.72 11.77
N LEU A 387 9.80 -5.91 12.00
CA LEU A 387 10.84 -5.58 11.03
C LEU A 387 10.77 -6.49 9.83
#